data_ee19aabd4c04b723c6015079a58945bc
#
_entry.id   ee19aabd4c04b723c6015079a58945bc
#
_cell.length_a   1.000
_cell.length_b   1.000
_cell.length_c   1.000
_cell.angle_alpha   90.00
_cell.angle_beta   90.00
_cell.angle_gamma   90.00
#
_symmetry.space_group_name_H-M   'P 1'
#
loop_
_entity.id
_entity.type
_entity.pdbx_description
1 polymer ?
#
loop_
_entity_poly.entity_id
_entity_poly.type
_entity_poly.pdbx_seq_one_letter_code
_entity_poly.pdbx_strand_id
1 'polypeptide(L)'
;MATVKLIDEGAASPRVKAVFDDIKATKKIERVPNFWRALAVHPEHLELVWSRAKAIMKPGALDLVIKEMLALAVSITNSCKYCINSHTAAAQKLGMTTEQHGELLAVVGLYNQMNKLADGFQVEPDLLPNVD
;
A
#
# COMPACT_ATOMS: atom_id res chain seq x y z
N MET A 1 2.85 18.27 -5.51
CA MET A 1 1.64 18.95 -5.02
C MET A 1 0.43 18.14 -5.45
N ALA A 2 -0.62 18.01 -4.59
CA ALA A 2 -1.83 17.30 -4.97
C ALA A 2 -2.58 18.07 -6.07
N THR A 3 -3.24 17.36 -6.98
CA THR A 3 -4.01 17.92 -8.10
C THR A 3 -5.43 18.35 -7.68
N VAL A 4 -5.82 18.02 -6.44
CA VAL A 4 -7.09 18.42 -5.83
C VAL A 4 -6.84 19.06 -4.46
N LYS A 5 -7.78 19.89 -4.00
CA LYS A 5 -7.76 20.40 -2.64
C LYS A 5 -8.05 19.23 -1.67
N LEU A 6 -7.14 18.97 -0.76
CA LEU A 6 -7.34 17.94 0.26
C LEU A 6 -8.48 18.32 1.20
N ILE A 7 -9.40 17.40 1.46
CA ILE A 7 -10.48 17.64 2.43
C ILE A 7 -9.87 17.75 3.83
N ASP A 8 -10.17 18.86 4.49
CA ASP A 8 -9.76 19.07 5.88
C ASP A 8 -10.62 18.21 6.82
N GLU A 9 -9.99 17.61 7.85
CA GLU A 9 -10.69 16.75 8.80
C GLU A 9 -11.79 17.49 9.56
N GLY A 10 -11.55 18.76 9.90
CA GLY A 10 -12.53 19.62 10.60
C GLY A 10 -13.67 20.11 9.72
N ALA A 11 -13.49 20.11 8.40
CA ALA A 11 -14.48 20.55 7.43
C ALA A 11 -15.14 19.40 6.65
N ALA A 12 -14.84 18.14 7.03
CA ALA A 12 -15.38 16.96 6.39
C ALA A 12 -16.90 16.82 6.65
N SER A 13 -17.65 16.42 5.61
CA SER A 13 -19.06 16.05 5.79
C SER A 13 -19.22 14.89 6.79
N PRO A 14 -20.38 14.71 7.41
CA PRO A 14 -20.60 13.59 8.34
C PRO A 14 -20.24 12.22 7.73
N ARG A 15 -20.53 12.01 6.45
CA ARG A 15 -20.20 10.79 5.71
C ARG A 15 -18.69 10.58 5.60
N VAL A 16 -17.96 11.59 5.17
CA VAL A 16 -16.49 11.55 5.06
C VAL A 16 -15.83 11.43 6.44
N LYS A 17 -16.35 12.18 7.42
CA LYS A 17 -15.82 12.14 8.79
C LYS A 17 -15.90 10.74 9.39
N ALA A 18 -17.00 10.02 9.19
CA ALA A 18 -17.14 8.64 9.68
C ALA A 18 -16.03 7.72 9.12
N VAL A 19 -15.70 7.85 7.83
CA VAL A 19 -14.59 7.10 7.21
C VAL A 19 -13.24 7.54 7.79
N PHE A 20 -13.02 8.84 7.94
CA PHE A 20 -11.79 9.37 8.51
C PHE A 20 -11.55 8.88 9.94
N ASP A 21 -12.58 8.85 10.77
CA ASP A 21 -12.50 8.36 12.15
C ASP A 21 -12.19 6.85 12.17
N ASP A 22 -12.79 6.06 11.28
CA ASP A 22 -12.51 4.64 11.15
C ASP A 22 -11.08 4.37 10.64
N ILE A 23 -10.57 5.17 9.70
CA ILE A 23 -9.17 5.10 9.25
C ILE A 23 -8.21 5.33 10.42
N LYS A 24 -8.44 6.39 11.20
CA LYS A 24 -7.58 6.72 12.34
C LYS A 24 -7.60 5.61 13.39
N ALA A 25 -8.78 5.11 13.72
CA ALA A 25 -8.94 4.03 14.69
C ALA A 25 -8.28 2.73 14.21
N THR A 26 -8.50 2.32 12.96
CA THR A 26 -7.97 1.08 12.39
C THR A 26 -6.45 1.12 12.27
N LYS A 27 -5.89 2.23 11.80
CA LYS A 27 -4.44 2.39 11.59
C LYS A 27 -3.69 2.86 12.86
N LYS A 28 -4.42 3.19 13.93
CA LYS A 28 -3.86 3.74 15.18
C LYS A 28 -2.99 4.97 14.93
N ILE A 29 -3.55 5.95 14.23
CA ILE A 29 -2.91 7.21 13.84
C ILE A 29 -3.78 8.40 14.23
N GLU A 30 -3.14 9.53 14.50
CA GLU A 30 -3.85 10.76 14.94
C GLU A 30 -4.42 11.58 13.79
N ARG A 31 -3.79 11.50 12.61
CA ARG A 31 -4.13 12.33 11.43
C ARG A 31 -4.43 11.45 10.22
N VAL A 32 -5.42 11.84 9.45
CA VAL A 32 -5.77 11.16 8.21
C VAL A 32 -4.70 11.44 7.14
N PRO A 33 -4.07 10.39 6.56
CA PRO A 33 -3.07 10.57 5.50
C PRO A 33 -3.63 11.27 4.26
N ASN A 34 -2.78 12.04 3.60
CA ASN A 34 -3.18 12.88 2.46
C ASN A 34 -3.87 12.12 1.33
N PHE A 35 -3.49 10.85 1.09
CA PHE A 35 -4.16 10.00 0.10
C PHE A 35 -5.67 9.90 0.35
N TRP A 36 -6.09 9.62 1.58
CA TRP A 36 -7.50 9.51 1.95
C TRP A 36 -8.22 10.84 1.89
N ARG A 37 -7.52 11.92 2.26
CA ARG A 37 -8.03 13.29 2.18
C ARG A 37 -8.24 13.74 0.72
N ALA A 38 -7.38 13.31 -0.19
CA ALA A 38 -7.54 13.53 -1.62
C ALA A 38 -8.72 12.72 -2.19
N LEU A 39 -8.82 11.44 -1.81
CA LEU A 39 -9.88 10.55 -2.25
C LEU A 39 -11.27 10.99 -1.76
N ALA A 40 -11.31 11.71 -0.63
CA ALA A 40 -12.53 12.22 -0.02
C ALA A 40 -13.27 13.31 -0.84
N VAL A 41 -12.68 13.81 -1.92
CA VAL A 41 -13.41 14.66 -2.89
C VAL A 41 -14.56 13.91 -3.57
N HIS A 42 -14.53 12.56 -3.54
CA HIS A 42 -15.61 11.69 -3.96
C HIS A 42 -15.95 10.71 -2.80
N PRO A 43 -16.90 11.08 -1.93
CA PRO A 43 -17.17 10.33 -0.70
C PRO A 43 -17.52 8.85 -0.90
N GLU A 44 -18.31 8.51 -1.90
CA GLU A 44 -18.67 7.11 -2.22
C GLU A 44 -17.43 6.30 -2.61
N HIS A 45 -16.56 6.85 -3.43
CA HIS A 45 -15.30 6.19 -3.82
C HIS A 45 -14.37 6.03 -2.62
N LEU A 46 -14.29 7.02 -1.74
CA LEU A 46 -13.54 6.89 -0.48
C LEU A 46 -14.03 5.69 0.34
N GLU A 47 -15.35 5.53 0.50
CA GLU A 47 -15.94 4.40 1.25
C GLU A 47 -15.58 3.05 0.62
N LEU A 48 -15.73 2.92 -0.69
CA LEU A 48 -15.43 1.69 -1.43
C LEU A 48 -13.95 1.30 -1.31
N VAL A 49 -13.04 2.26 -1.53
CA VAL A 49 -11.60 2.00 -1.45
C VAL A 49 -11.18 1.69 -0.02
N TRP A 50 -11.69 2.45 0.96
CA TRP A 50 -11.36 2.19 2.37
C TRP A 50 -11.88 0.83 2.83
N SER A 51 -13.12 0.49 2.52
CA SER A 51 -13.70 -0.81 2.86
C SER A 51 -12.85 -1.96 2.32
N ARG A 52 -12.43 -1.88 1.06
CA ARG A 52 -11.55 -2.87 0.43
C ARG A 52 -10.16 -2.91 1.10
N ALA A 53 -9.55 -1.76 1.33
CA ALA A 53 -8.26 -1.68 1.99
C ALA A 53 -8.30 -2.29 3.40
N LYS A 54 -9.31 -1.95 4.19
CA LYS A 54 -9.52 -2.47 5.54
C LYS A 54 -9.72 -3.99 5.54
N ALA A 55 -10.47 -4.51 4.58
CA ALA A 55 -10.71 -5.95 4.47
C ALA A 55 -9.45 -6.74 4.10
N ILE A 56 -8.58 -6.17 3.24
CA ILE A 56 -7.37 -6.83 2.75
C ILE A 56 -6.20 -6.64 3.72
N MET A 57 -5.99 -5.41 4.19
CA MET A 57 -4.84 -5.03 5.04
C MET A 57 -5.14 -5.28 6.53
N LYS A 58 -5.51 -6.49 6.86
CA LYS A 58 -5.66 -7.02 8.23
C LYS A 58 -4.86 -8.32 8.35
N PRO A 59 -4.48 -8.74 9.56
CA PRO A 59 -3.86 -10.05 9.76
C PRO A 59 -4.73 -11.19 9.21
N GLY A 60 -4.10 -12.16 8.56
CA GLY A 60 -4.75 -13.33 7.98
C GLY A 60 -3.74 -14.47 7.85
N ALA A 61 -3.81 -15.25 6.78
CA ALA A 61 -2.77 -16.24 6.46
C ALA A 61 -1.38 -15.59 6.28
N LEU A 62 -1.34 -14.32 5.88
CA LEU A 62 -0.13 -13.50 5.90
C LEU A 62 -0.22 -12.50 7.05
N ASP A 63 0.87 -12.37 7.80
CA ASP A 63 1.01 -11.33 8.82
C ASP A 63 0.95 -9.92 8.20
N LEU A 64 0.51 -8.95 8.98
CA LEU A 64 0.33 -7.58 8.47
C LEU A 64 1.66 -6.96 8.00
N VAL A 65 2.77 -7.24 8.69
CA VAL A 65 4.09 -6.75 8.25
C VAL A 65 4.47 -7.28 6.86
N ILE A 66 4.14 -8.55 6.57
CA ILE A 66 4.36 -9.14 5.23
C ILE A 66 3.49 -8.43 4.19
N LYS A 67 2.24 -8.15 4.52
CA LYS A 67 1.34 -7.40 3.62
C LYS A 67 1.86 -5.99 3.33
N GLU A 68 2.40 -5.29 4.33
CA GLU A 68 3.02 -3.98 4.14
C GLU A 68 4.31 -4.07 3.30
N MET A 69 5.12 -5.09 3.48
CA MET A 69 6.31 -5.35 2.67
C MET A 69 5.95 -5.66 1.21
N LEU A 70 4.90 -6.43 0.96
CA LEU A 70 4.38 -6.68 -0.38
C LEU A 70 3.87 -5.40 -1.04
N ALA A 71 3.10 -4.60 -0.31
CA ALA A 71 2.61 -3.30 -0.78
C ALA A 71 3.78 -2.35 -1.10
N LEU A 72 4.84 -2.37 -0.29
CA LEU A 72 6.07 -1.62 -0.54
C LEU A 72 6.77 -2.08 -1.82
N ALA A 73 6.93 -3.39 -2.03
CA ALA A 73 7.55 -3.95 -3.23
C ALA A 73 6.79 -3.55 -4.51
N VAL A 74 5.46 -3.65 -4.49
CA VAL A 74 4.60 -3.18 -5.59
C VAL A 74 4.74 -1.68 -5.82
N SER A 75 4.80 -0.90 -4.75
CA SER A 75 4.93 0.55 -4.82
C SER A 75 6.26 1.01 -5.42
N ILE A 76 7.34 0.30 -5.11
CA ILE A 76 8.68 0.56 -5.67
C ILE A 76 8.66 0.26 -7.18
N THR A 77 8.15 -0.90 -7.57
CA THR A 77 8.04 -1.30 -8.98
C THR A 77 7.21 -0.32 -9.81
N ASN A 78 6.13 0.21 -9.22
CA ASN A 78 5.25 1.20 -9.86
C ASN A 78 5.72 2.66 -9.69
N SER A 79 6.85 2.90 -9.03
CA SER A 79 7.41 4.24 -8.79
C SER A 79 6.45 5.20 -8.06
N CYS A 80 5.62 4.67 -7.15
CA CYS A 80 4.69 5.48 -6.35
C CYS A 80 5.40 6.06 -5.13
N LYS A 81 6.00 7.24 -5.27
CA LYS A 81 6.75 7.90 -4.19
C LYS A 81 5.96 8.04 -2.89
N TYR A 82 4.69 8.40 -2.96
CA TYR A 82 3.81 8.49 -1.78
C TYR A 82 3.66 7.13 -1.10
N CYS A 83 3.36 6.08 -1.89
CA CYS A 83 3.12 4.74 -1.38
C CYS A 83 4.39 4.11 -0.80
N ILE A 84 5.56 4.34 -1.42
CA ILE A 84 6.85 3.89 -0.90
C ILE A 84 7.06 4.42 0.53
N ASN A 85 6.91 5.73 0.73
CA ASN A 85 7.08 6.33 2.05
C ASN A 85 6.06 5.79 3.07
N SER A 86 4.80 5.69 2.71
CA SER A 86 3.74 5.27 3.64
C SER A 86 3.86 3.80 4.04
N HIS A 87 4.17 2.90 3.08
CA HIS A 87 4.32 1.47 3.37
C HIS A 87 5.66 1.15 4.07
N THR A 88 6.74 1.89 3.77
CA THR A 88 7.98 1.80 4.54
C THR A 88 7.73 2.16 6.01
N ALA A 89 7.09 3.29 6.28
CA ALA A 89 6.77 3.71 7.64
C ALA A 89 5.86 2.71 8.37
N ALA A 90 4.85 2.17 7.68
CA ALA A 90 3.95 1.16 8.25
C ALA A 90 4.67 -0.15 8.56
N ALA A 91 5.50 -0.66 7.65
CA ALA A 91 6.27 -1.88 7.86
C ALA A 91 7.29 -1.73 9.00
N GLN A 92 7.98 -0.59 9.10
CA GLN A 92 8.89 -0.27 10.21
C GLN A 92 8.15 -0.23 11.55
N LYS A 93 6.98 0.39 11.63
CA LYS A 93 6.13 0.39 12.83
C LYS A 93 5.72 -1.02 13.26
N LEU A 94 5.63 -1.95 12.33
CA LEU A 94 5.31 -3.37 12.56
C LEU A 94 6.56 -4.23 12.79
N GLY A 95 7.75 -3.65 12.85
CA GLY A 95 9.00 -4.32 13.20
C GLY A 95 9.92 -4.70 12.04
N MET A 96 9.66 -4.22 10.81
CA MET A 96 10.62 -4.39 9.71
C MET A 96 11.96 -3.73 10.06
N THR A 97 13.03 -4.52 10.08
CA THR A 97 14.38 -4.03 10.37
C THR A 97 15.02 -3.34 9.16
N THR A 98 16.11 -2.62 9.39
CA THR A 98 16.90 -2.00 8.31
C THR A 98 17.50 -3.05 7.37
N GLU A 99 17.94 -4.18 7.91
CA GLU A 99 18.45 -5.31 7.11
C GLU A 99 17.33 -5.89 6.22
N GLN A 100 16.16 -6.17 6.78
CA GLN A 100 15.00 -6.67 6.02
C GLN A 100 14.59 -5.68 4.91
N HIS A 101 14.63 -4.38 5.20
CA HIS A 101 14.36 -3.36 4.19
C HIS A 101 15.39 -3.39 3.06
N GLY A 102 16.69 -3.53 3.41
CA GLY A 102 17.78 -3.67 2.44
C GLY A 102 17.62 -4.91 1.55
N GLU A 103 17.29 -6.05 2.14
CA GLU A 103 17.04 -7.29 1.39
C GLU A 103 15.81 -7.18 0.49
N LEU A 104 14.72 -6.57 0.98
CA LEU A 104 13.53 -6.31 0.16
C LEU A 104 13.87 -5.48 -1.08
N LEU A 105 14.64 -4.41 -0.92
CA LEU A 105 15.08 -3.58 -2.04
C LEU A 105 15.97 -4.35 -3.02
N ALA A 106 16.85 -5.21 -2.52
CA ALA A 106 17.69 -6.07 -3.35
C ALA A 106 16.84 -7.05 -4.20
N VAL A 107 15.83 -7.68 -3.58
CA VAL A 107 14.90 -8.58 -4.28
C VAL A 107 14.10 -7.80 -5.34
N VAL A 108 13.53 -6.65 -4.98
CA VAL A 108 12.75 -5.83 -5.93
C VAL A 108 13.61 -5.39 -7.11
N GLY A 109 14.83 -4.90 -6.84
CA GLY A 109 15.75 -4.48 -7.90
C GLY A 109 16.13 -5.61 -8.85
N LEU A 110 16.47 -6.79 -8.28
CA LEU A 110 16.80 -7.99 -9.06
C LEU A 110 15.63 -8.41 -9.96
N TYR A 111 14.44 -8.53 -9.40
CA TYR A 111 13.29 -9.04 -10.17
C TYR A 111 12.70 -8.02 -11.13
N ASN A 112 12.81 -6.72 -10.89
CA ASN A 112 12.52 -5.71 -11.91
C ASN A 112 13.44 -5.88 -13.13
N GLN A 113 14.71 -6.23 -12.92
CA GLN A 113 15.64 -6.56 -14.02
C GLN A 113 15.27 -7.88 -14.67
N MET A 114 15.13 -8.97 -13.90
CA MET A 114 14.90 -10.31 -14.43
C MET A 114 13.57 -10.41 -15.18
N ASN A 115 12.52 -9.80 -14.69
CA ASN A 115 11.22 -9.76 -15.37
C ASN A 115 11.33 -9.09 -16.73
N LYS A 116 12.09 -7.99 -16.84
CA LYS A 116 12.32 -7.31 -18.12
C LYS A 116 13.13 -8.16 -19.10
N LEU A 117 14.10 -8.92 -18.59
CA LEU A 117 14.89 -9.82 -19.44
C LEU A 117 14.06 -11.02 -19.92
N ALA A 118 13.30 -11.67 -19.01
CA ALA A 118 12.44 -12.78 -19.36
C ALA A 118 11.37 -12.39 -20.40
N ASP A 119 10.72 -11.23 -20.16
CA ASP A 119 9.71 -10.70 -21.07
C ASP A 119 10.35 -10.26 -22.42
N GLY A 120 11.49 -9.58 -22.37
CA GLY A 120 12.20 -9.15 -23.59
C GLY A 120 12.70 -10.30 -24.46
N PHE A 121 13.11 -11.40 -23.85
CA PHE A 121 13.46 -12.65 -24.57
C PHE A 121 12.25 -13.54 -24.87
N GLN A 122 11.06 -13.20 -24.40
CA GLN A 122 9.82 -14.00 -24.55
C GLN A 122 10.01 -15.46 -24.14
N VAL A 123 10.65 -15.67 -22.99
CA VAL A 123 10.95 -17.01 -22.47
C VAL A 123 9.66 -17.75 -22.13
N GLU A 124 9.50 -18.95 -22.68
CA GLU A 124 8.36 -19.81 -22.37
C GLU A 124 8.44 -20.37 -20.94
N PRO A 125 7.31 -20.40 -20.18
CA PRO A 125 7.29 -21.00 -18.86
C PRO A 125 7.56 -22.51 -18.92
N ASP A 126 8.59 -22.99 -18.20
CA ASP A 126 9.02 -24.38 -18.11
C ASP A 126 8.92 -24.95 -16.68
N LEU A 127 8.73 -24.05 -15.70
CA LEU A 127 8.50 -24.40 -14.29
C LEU A 127 7.06 -24.05 -13.92
N LEU A 128 6.22 -25.06 -13.73
CA LEU A 128 4.80 -24.87 -13.42
C LEU A 128 4.51 -25.14 -11.95
N PRO A 129 3.61 -24.34 -11.31
CA PRO A 129 3.22 -24.60 -9.94
C PRO A 129 2.41 -25.88 -9.82
N ASN A 130 2.50 -26.55 -8.66
CA ASN A 130 1.58 -27.61 -8.32
C ASN A 130 0.23 -27.00 -7.94
N VAL A 131 -0.84 -27.50 -8.56
CA VAL A 131 -2.23 -26.99 -8.41
C VAL A 131 -3.17 -28.09 -7.90
N ASP A 132 -2.70 -28.91 -6.96
CA ASP A 132 -3.49 -29.95 -6.28
C ASP A 132 -4.63 -29.37 -5.44
#